data_7fc4b2f73734cb19399cc7a1d75e5a8a
#
_entry.id   7fc4b2f73734cb19399cc7a1d75e5a8a
#
_cell.length_a   1.000
_cell.length_b   1.000
_cell.length_c   1.000
_cell.angle_alpha   90.00
_cell.angle_beta   90.00
_cell.angle_gamma   90.00
#
_symmetry.space_group_name_H-M   'P 1'
#
loop_
_entity.id
_entity.type
_entity.pdbx_description
1 polymer ?
#
loop_
_entity_poly.entity_id
_entity_poly.type
_entity_poly.pdbx_seq_one_letter_code
_entity_poly.pdbx_strand_id
1 'polypeptide(L)'
;MKCAGKGDRLYMSESLDVLKLRVLLCFLNEEQKTCTVTGLSGVLGEGKQKVSRMLMALEREGLLDRSDPRRPCLTEAGRARAAYYEERTNVVLNHLLYEGLDLDEAEQNAYAWALFSTDKAMEIFRSSEQRYRAKYELRRQQKFDGAELCRRLPDGEYRLPFLFYKEHISAGSNLSMANRGFEHPCVLKVENGCGMVHLKPISASARSPLTGREMNGRVRNLTVQDGGEFRPAQDCGGTLAFPARVLSFLNLGYGMEQILHGSVCLRMQASVGTNHMPESTVLFTILF
;
A
#
# COMPACT_ATOMS: atom_id res chain seq x y z
N MET A 1 22.93 28.37 -35.46
CA MET A 1 22.80 26.98 -35.94
C MET A 1 21.77 26.26 -35.05
N LYS A 2 20.71 25.80 -35.66
CA LYS A 2 19.49 25.32 -35.00
C LYS A 2 19.72 23.92 -34.42
N CYS A 3 19.59 23.77 -33.09
CA CYS A 3 19.35 22.48 -32.44
C CYS A 3 17.85 22.33 -32.16
N ALA A 4 17.07 22.16 -33.21
CA ALA A 4 15.70 21.74 -33.13
C ALA A 4 15.64 20.28 -33.61
N GLY A 5 15.12 19.37 -32.84
CA GLY A 5 14.68 18.10 -33.42
C GLY A 5 14.76 16.84 -32.62
N LYS A 6 15.21 16.83 -31.34
CA LYS A 6 15.10 15.60 -30.51
C LYS A 6 13.92 15.61 -29.53
N GLY A 7 13.52 16.80 -29.03
CA GLY A 7 12.38 16.92 -28.10
C GLY A 7 11.03 16.62 -28.76
N ASP A 8 10.80 17.11 -29.96
CA ASP A 8 9.51 16.94 -30.64
C ASP A 8 9.19 15.50 -31.07
N ARG A 9 10.21 14.66 -31.33
CA ARG A 9 9.98 13.24 -31.66
C ARG A 9 9.63 12.39 -30.44
N LEU A 10 10.21 12.70 -29.27
CA LEU A 10 9.84 12.00 -28.03
C LEU A 10 8.40 12.33 -27.65
N TYR A 11 8.02 13.59 -27.65
CA TYR A 11 6.66 14.03 -27.29
C TYR A 11 5.56 13.45 -28.22
N MET A 12 5.82 13.38 -29.52
CA MET A 12 4.87 12.78 -30.47
C MET A 12 4.75 11.26 -30.32
N SER A 13 5.85 10.58 -29.94
CA SER A 13 5.85 9.14 -29.65
C SER A 13 5.09 8.83 -28.35
N GLU A 14 5.30 9.59 -27.30
CA GLU A 14 4.62 9.44 -26.01
C GLU A 14 3.11 9.63 -26.11
N SER A 15 2.66 10.67 -26.84
CA SER A 15 1.22 10.91 -27.04
C SER A 15 0.53 9.82 -27.85
N LEU A 16 1.24 9.22 -28.81
CA LEU A 16 0.71 8.10 -29.59
C LEU A 16 0.60 6.82 -28.75
N ASP A 17 1.53 6.57 -27.83
CA ASP A 17 1.46 5.41 -26.95
C ASP A 17 0.31 5.51 -25.94
N VAL A 18 0.07 6.68 -25.37
CA VAL A 18 -1.10 6.93 -24.51
C VAL A 18 -2.40 6.75 -25.27
N LEU A 19 -2.51 7.25 -26.51
CA LEU A 19 -3.72 7.06 -27.30
C LEU A 19 -3.97 5.59 -27.64
N LYS A 20 -2.90 4.84 -27.96
CA LYS A 20 -2.99 3.41 -28.22
C LYS A 20 -3.50 2.66 -26.98
N LEU A 21 -3.02 3.01 -25.80
CA LEU A 21 -3.52 2.47 -24.54
C LEU A 21 -5.01 2.78 -24.36
N ARG A 22 -5.42 4.03 -24.51
CA ARG A 22 -6.82 4.43 -24.38
C ARG A 22 -7.72 3.68 -25.36
N VAL A 23 -7.27 3.48 -26.61
CA VAL A 23 -7.98 2.67 -27.59
C VAL A 23 -8.10 1.20 -27.12
N LEU A 24 -7.04 0.59 -26.62
CA LEU A 24 -7.09 -0.77 -26.09
C LEU A 24 -8.09 -0.92 -24.95
N LEU A 25 -8.09 0.04 -24.01
CA LEU A 25 -9.00 0.02 -22.86
C LEU A 25 -10.46 0.21 -23.28
N CYS A 26 -10.74 1.01 -24.32
CA CYS A 26 -12.08 1.10 -24.88
C CYS A 26 -12.60 -0.26 -25.36
N PHE A 27 -11.77 -1.13 -25.93
CA PHE A 27 -12.20 -2.46 -26.34
C PHE A 27 -12.51 -3.41 -25.17
N LEU A 28 -12.03 -3.14 -23.96
CA LEU A 28 -12.42 -3.89 -22.76
C LEU A 28 -13.71 -3.38 -22.14
N ASN A 29 -13.88 -2.05 -22.12
CA ASN A 29 -14.87 -1.38 -21.27
C ASN A 29 -16.11 -0.89 -22.02
N GLU A 30 -16.01 -0.74 -23.35
CA GLU A 30 -17.10 -0.23 -24.16
C GLU A 30 -17.87 -1.35 -24.88
N GLU A 31 -19.13 -1.07 -25.23
CA GLU A 31 -19.91 -1.97 -26.07
C GLU A 31 -19.27 -2.14 -27.45
N GLN A 32 -19.37 -3.32 -28.04
CA GLN A 32 -18.81 -3.65 -29.37
C GLN A 32 -19.20 -2.63 -30.47
N LYS A 33 -20.41 -2.04 -30.39
CA LYS A 33 -20.87 -1.03 -31.35
C LYS A 33 -20.08 0.28 -31.30
N THR A 34 -19.50 0.59 -30.14
CA THR A 34 -18.64 1.76 -29.90
C THR A 34 -17.22 1.54 -30.41
N CYS A 35 -16.76 0.28 -30.46
CA CYS A 35 -15.40 -0.09 -30.87
C CYS A 35 -15.17 0.03 -32.39
N THR A 36 -15.66 1.06 -33.02
CA THR A 36 -15.46 1.43 -34.42
C THR A 36 -14.69 2.74 -34.52
N VAL A 37 -14.14 3.05 -35.72
CA VAL A 37 -13.43 4.34 -35.92
C VAL A 37 -14.27 5.54 -35.48
N THR A 38 -15.58 5.54 -35.85
CA THR A 38 -16.46 6.65 -35.51
C THR A 38 -16.81 6.68 -34.02
N GLY A 39 -17.15 5.54 -33.44
CA GLY A 39 -17.48 5.46 -32.01
C GLY A 39 -16.29 5.83 -31.12
N LEU A 40 -15.13 5.25 -31.39
CA LEU A 40 -13.89 5.57 -30.66
C LEU A 40 -13.46 7.04 -30.84
N SER A 41 -13.65 7.59 -32.03
CA SER A 41 -13.40 9.02 -32.27
C SER A 41 -14.26 9.91 -31.36
N GLY A 42 -15.55 9.54 -31.17
CA GLY A 42 -16.45 10.24 -30.23
C GLY A 42 -16.06 10.08 -28.78
N VAL A 43 -15.81 8.86 -28.31
CA VAL A 43 -15.44 8.56 -26.90
C VAL A 43 -14.09 9.18 -26.52
N LEU A 44 -13.10 9.10 -27.42
CA LEU A 44 -11.75 9.58 -27.12
C LEU A 44 -11.54 11.08 -27.37
N GLY A 45 -12.52 11.74 -28.06
CA GLY A 45 -12.36 13.13 -28.48
C GLY A 45 -11.29 13.33 -29.54
N GLU A 46 -10.94 12.28 -30.33
CA GLU A 46 -9.84 12.27 -31.28
C GLU A 46 -10.32 12.20 -32.72
N GLY A 47 -9.57 12.78 -33.65
CA GLY A 47 -9.90 12.75 -35.06
C GLY A 47 -9.93 11.34 -35.65
N LYS A 48 -10.94 11.04 -36.52
CA LYS A 48 -11.12 9.70 -37.13
C LYS A 48 -9.87 9.15 -37.82
N GLN A 49 -9.10 10.02 -38.49
CA GLN A 49 -7.85 9.60 -39.13
C GLN A 49 -6.80 9.12 -38.13
N LYS A 50 -6.72 9.77 -36.96
CA LYS A 50 -5.78 9.40 -35.88
C LYS A 50 -6.19 8.08 -35.27
N VAL A 51 -7.48 7.91 -34.96
CA VAL A 51 -8.05 6.64 -34.46
C VAL A 51 -7.83 5.50 -35.48
N SER A 52 -8.13 5.74 -36.76
CA SER A 52 -7.92 4.72 -37.80
C SER A 52 -6.46 4.26 -37.88
N ARG A 53 -5.50 5.19 -37.78
CA ARG A 53 -4.08 4.85 -37.75
C ARG A 53 -3.70 4.02 -36.52
N MET A 54 -4.29 4.30 -35.34
CA MET A 54 -4.08 3.50 -34.15
C MET A 54 -4.63 2.09 -34.28
N LEU A 55 -5.83 1.92 -34.84
CA LEU A 55 -6.41 0.59 -35.10
C LEU A 55 -5.52 -0.23 -36.04
N MET A 56 -5.00 0.41 -37.11
CA MET A 56 -4.05 -0.26 -38.01
C MET A 56 -2.70 -0.60 -37.32
N ALA A 57 -2.25 0.21 -36.39
CA ALA A 57 -1.05 -0.07 -35.62
C ALA A 57 -1.26 -1.27 -34.70
N LEU A 58 -2.37 -1.32 -33.97
CA LEU A 58 -2.74 -2.43 -33.09
C LEU A 58 -2.93 -3.73 -33.85
N GLU A 59 -3.53 -3.69 -35.06
CA GLU A 59 -3.66 -4.84 -35.95
C GLU A 59 -2.28 -5.37 -36.38
N ARG A 60 -1.36 -4.50 -36.81
CA ARG A 60 0.01 -4.88 -37.18
C ARG A 60 0.81 -5.48 -36.01
N GLU A 61 0.50 -5.07 -34.78
CA GLU A 61 1.10 -5.64 -33.57
C GLU A 61 0.42 -6.94 -33.11
N GLY A 62 -0.59 -7.41 -33.83
CA GLY A 62 -1.33 -8.63 -33.50
C GLY A 62 -2.24 -8.49 -32.26
N LEU A 63 -2.53 -7.26 -31.82
CA LEU A 63 -3.38 -7.01 -30.66
C LEU A 63 -4.85 -6.85 -31.02
N LEU A 64 -5.15 -6.54 -32.30
CA LEU A 64 -6.49 -6.35 -32.81
C LEU A 64 -6.72 -7.21 -34.06
N ASP A 65 -7.87 -7.88 -34.11
CA ASP A 65 -8.38 -8.53 -35.32
C ASP A 65 -9.36 -7.58 -36.02
N ARG A 66 -9.08 -7.29 -37.29
CA ARG A 66 -9.90 -6.45 -38.16
C ARG A 66 -10.31 -7.17 -39.45
N SER A 67 -10.42 -8.49 -39.40
CA SER A 67 -10.94 -9.29 -40.52
C SER A 67 -12.32 -8.79 -40.99
N ASP A 68 -13.14 -8.33 -40.03
CA ASP A 68 -14.31 -7.47 -40.31
C ASP A 68 -13.99 -6.04 -39.87
N PRO A 69 -13.73 -5.10 -40.80
CA PRO A 69 -13.43 -3.71 -40.45
C PRO A 69 -14.58 -2.98 -39.73
N ARG A 70 -15.80 -3.52 -39.79
CA ARG A 70 -16.97 -2.96 -39.10
C ARG A 70 -17.10 -3.48 -37.68
N ARG A 71 -16.42 -4.56 -37.34
CA ARG A 71 -16.46 -5.20 -36.02
C ARG A 71 -15.07 -5.62 -35.56
N PRO A 72 -14.14 -4.67 -35.44
CA PRO A 72 -12.80 -5.00 -34.92
C PRO A 72 -12.93 -5.54 -33.50
N CYS A 73 -12.10 -6.52 -33.13
CA CYS A 73 -12.08 -7.10 -31.81
C CYS A 73 -10.65 -7.37 -31.33
N LEU A 74 -10.46 -7.45 -30.00
CA LEU A 74 -9.17 -7.81 -29.45
C LEU A 74 -8.84 -9.28 -29.74
N THR A 75 -7.61 -9.53 -30.13
CA THR A 75 -7.03 -10.89 -30.11
C THR A 75 -6.84 -11.35 -28.65
N GLU A 76 -6.46 -12.61 -28.44
CA GLU A 76 -6.09 -13.11 -27.11
C GLU A 76 -4.92 -12.30 -26.53
N ALA A 77 -3.88 -12.04 -27.32
CA ALA A 77 -2.75 -11.19 -26.94
C ALA A 77 -3.21 -9.74 -26.63
N GLY A 78 -4.15 -9.22 -27.44
CA GLY A 78 -4.74 -7.91 -27.22
C GLY A 78 -5.51 -7.81 -25.91
N ARG A 79 -6.32 -8.83 -25.58
CA ARG A 79 -7.03 -8.88 -24.29
C ARG A 79 -6.09 -8.95 -23.11
N ALA A 80 -5.09 -9.81 -23.15
CA ALA A 80 -4.08 -9.91 -22.10
C ALA A 80 -3.33 -8.59 -21.89
N ARG A 81 -2.95 -7.92 -22.99
CA ARG A 81 -2.27 -6.62 -22.94
C ARG A 81 -3.17 -5.51 -22.40
N ALA A 82 -4.43 -5.47 -22.83
CA ALA A 82 -5.39 -4.51 -22.34
C ALA A 82 -5.67 -4.69 -20.83
N ALA A 83 -5.91 -5.93 -20.37
CA ALA A 83 -6.12 -6.24 -18.95
C ALA A 83 -4.90 -5.86 -18.09
N TYR A 84 -3.68 -6.11 -18.57
CA TYR A 84 -2.46 -5.69 -17.88
C TYR A 84 -2.40 -4.18 -17.66
N TYR A 85 -2.71 -3.40 -18.69
CA TYR A 85 -2.70 -1.94 -18.56
C TYR A 85 -3.93 -1.38 -17.83
N GLU A 86 -5.08 -2.04 -17.91
CA GLU A 86 -6.26 -1.67 -17.14
C GLU A 86 -5.97 -1.72 -15.64
N GLU A 87 -5.41 -2.81 -15.16
CA GLU A 87 -5.01 -2.95 -13.76
C GLU A 87 -4.04 -1.85 -13.33
N ARG A 88 -3.00 -1.59 -14.14
CA ARG A 88 -2.00 -0.52 -13.86
C ARG A 88 -2.63 0.86 -13.85
N THR A 89 -3.50 1.15 -14.80
CA THR A 89 -4.19 2.45 -14.90
C THR A 89 -5.10 2.65 -13.69
N ASN A 90 -5.86 1.62 -13.28
CA ASN A 90 -6.75 1.70 -12.13
C ASN A 90 -5.97 1.90 -10.82
N VAL A 91 -4.84 1.23 -10.63
CA VAL A 91 -3.99 1.42 -9.46
C VAL A 91 -3.48 2.86 -9.37
N VAL A 92 -2.99 3.43 -10.48
CA VAL A 92 -2.49 4.81 -10.50
C VAL A 92 -3.63 5.81 -10.33
N LEU A 93 -4.74 5.60 -11.04
CA LEU A 93 -5.92 6.46 -10.95
C LEU A 93 -6.42 6.56 -9.49
N ASN A 94 -6.64 5.42 -8.85
CA ASN A 94 -7.10 5.37 -7.47
C ASN A 94 -6.09 6.01 -6.51
N HIS A 95 -4.79 5.74 -6.72
CA HIS A 95 -3.74 6.37 -5.93
C HIS A 95 -3.82 7.90 -6.01
N LEU A 96 -3.93 8.45 -7.22
CA LEU A 96 -3.99 9.90 -7.44
C LEU A 96 -5.28 10.52 -6.88
N LEU A 97 -6.42 9.83 -7.02
CA LEU A 97 -7.70 10.28 -6.43
C LEU A 97 -7.63 10.31 -4.90
N TYR A 98 -7.01 9.32 -4.27
CA TYR A 98 -6.81 9.32 -2.82
C TYR A 98 -5.83 10.40 -2.35
N GLU A 99 -4.87 10.79 -3.18
CA GLU A 99 -3.97 11.93 -2.93
C GLU A 99 -4.64 13.29 -3.18
N GLY A 100 -5.89 13.29 -3.67
CA GLY A 100 -6.72 14.49 -3.79
C GLY A 100 -6.68 15.18 -5.14
N LEU A 101 -6.14 14.55 -6.20
CA LEU A 101 -6.29 15.06 -7.55
C LEU A 101 -7.75 14.97 -7.98
N ASP A 102 -8.19 15.93 -8.83
CA ASP A 102 -9.46 15.80 -9.50
C ASP A 102 -9.47 14.66 -10.54
N LEU A 103 -10.66 14.23 -10.95
CA LEU A 103 -10.81 13.06 -11.81
C LEU A 103 -10.12 13.26 -13.18
N ASP A 104 -10.26 14.43 -13.77
CA ASP A 104 -9.73 14.69 -15.12
C ASP A 104 -8.21 14.68 -15.14
N GLU A 105 -7.57 15.34 -14.14
CA GLU A 105 -6.12 15.34 -13.97
C GLU A 105 -5.60 13.94 -13.59
N ALA A 106 -6.31 13.24 -12.71
CA ALA A 106 -5.93 11.90 -12.29
C ALA A 106 -5.96 10.90 -13.46
N GLU A 107 -7.00 10.93 -14.32
CA GLU A 107 -7.10 10.08 -15.51
C GLU A 107 -5.98 10.35 -16.51
N GLN A 108 -5.70 11.62 -16.83
CA GLN A 108 -4.64 11.99 -17.77
C GLN A 108 -3.27 11.47 -17.30
N ASN A 109 -2.96 11.64 -16.01
CA ASN A 109 -1.72 11.15 -15.43
C ASN A 109 -1.68 9.63 -15.33
N ALA A 110 -2.81 8.98 -15.02
CA ALA A 110 -2.88 7.53 -14.86
C ALA A 110 -2.47 6.78 -16.13
N TYR A 111 -2.89 7.22 -17.30
CA TYR A 111 -2.47 6.60 -18.58
C TYR A 111 -0.96 6.70 -18.81
N ALA A 112 -0.38 7.87 -18.58
CA ALA A 112 1.05 8.07 -18.76
C ALA A 112 1.86 7.24 -17.75
N TRP A 113 1.48 7.27 -16.48
CA TRP A 113 2.18 6.52 -15.43
C TRP A 113 2.02 5.01 -15.61
N ALA A 114 0.86 4.53 -16.03
CA ALA A 114 0.66 3.11 -16.34
C ALA A 114 1.58 2.62 -17.45
N LEU A 115 1.84 3.43 -18.47
CA LEU A 115 2.70 3.10 -19.60
C LEU A 115 4.20 3.14 -19.24
N PHE A 116 4.64 4.20 -18.57
CA PHE A 116 6.06 4.52 -18.45
C PHE A 116 6.66 4.16 -17.10
N SER A 117 5.85 3.81 -16.09
CA SER A 117 6.36 3.34 -14.80
C SER A 117 6.94 1.94 -14.91
N THR A 118 8.05 1.70 -14.21
CA THR A 118 8.60 0.35 -14.04
C THR A 118 7.67 -0.50 -13.16
N ASP A 119 7.79 -1.82 -13.23
CA ASP A 119 7.00 -2.71 -12.36
C ASP A 119 7.27 -2.45 -10.88
N LYS A 120 8.52 -2.12 -10.53
CA LYS A 120 8.88 -1.74 -9.16
C LYS A 120 8.18 -0.47 -8.69
N ALA A 121 8.03 0.54 -9.56
CA ALA A 121 7.25 1.75 -9.24
C ALA A 121 5.76 1.41 -9.08
N MET A 122 5.23 0.52 -9.93
CA MET A 122 3.84 0.07 -9.83
C MET A 122 3.56 -0.69 -8.53
N GLU A 123 4.51 -1.48 -8.02
CA GLU A 123 4.40 -2.12 -6.70
C GLU A 123 4.26 -1.09 -5.57
N ILE A 124 5.00 0.02 -5.66
CA ILE A 124 4.89 1.13 -4.69
C ILE A 124 3.51 1.77 -4.77
N PHE A 125 3.02 2.09 -5.97
CA PHE A 125 1.68 2.67 -6.15
C PHE A 125 0.58 1.72 -5.66
N ARG A 126 0.68 0.42 -5.95
CA ARG A 126 -0.26 -0.60 -5.48
C ARG A 126 -0.28 -0.68 -3.95
N SER A 127 0.90 -0.73 -3.32
CA SER A 127 1.00 -0.74 -1.85
C SER A 127 0.40 0.52 -1.22
N SER A 128 0.61 1.68 -1.81
CA SER A 128 0.05 2.95 -1.37
C SER A 128 -1.47 2.98 -1.56
N GLU A 129 -1.97 2.61 -2.74
CA GLU A 129 -3.40 2.54 -3.06
C GLU A 129 -4.14 1.63 -2.07
N GLN A 130 -3.61 0.43 -1.80
CA GLN A 130 -4.21 -0.52 -0.86
C GLN A 130 -4.37 0.08 0.55
N ARG A 131 -3.37 0.81 1.02
CA ARG A 131 -3.42 1.48 2.32
C ARG A 131 -4.45 2.61 2.34
N TYR A 132 -4.48 3.45 1.32
CA TYR A 132 -5.46 4.53 1.23
C TYR A 132 -6.88 4.00 1.08
N ARG A 133 -7.08 2.95 0.30
CA ARG A 133 -8.38 2.29 0.16
C ARG A 133 -8.89 1.80 1.52
N ALA A 134 -8.05 1.11 2.30
CA ALA A 134 -8.43 0.63 3.63
C ALA A 134 -8.81 1.81 4.56
N LYS A 135 -8.02 2.90 4.55
CA LYS A 135 -8.35 4.13 5.29
C LYS A 135 -9.69 4.72 4.84
N TYR A 136 -9.88 4.86 3.52
CA TYR A 136 -11.10 5.41 2.95
C TYR A 136 -12.34 4.58 3.31
N GLU A 137 -12.25 3.26 3.26
CA GLU A 137 -13.35 2.37 3.66
C GLU A 137 -13.70 2.49 5.16
N LEU A 138 -12.69 2.72 6.01
CA LEU A 138 -12.85 2.89 7.46
C LEU A 138 -13.16 4.35 7.88
N ARG A 139 -13.22 5.31 6.96
CA ARG A 139 -13.33 6.76 7.27
C ARG A 139 -14.54 7.16 8.12
N ARG A 140 -15.61 6.35 8.12
CA ARG A 140 -16.82 6.60 8.90
C ARG A 140 -16.81 5.93 10.28
N GLN A 141 -15.85 5.08 10.55
CA GLN A 141 -15.72 4.37 11.82
C GLN A 141 -14.72 5.12 12.70
N GLN A 142 -15.19 5.70 13.78
CA GLN A 142 -14.30 6.43 14.73
C GLN A 142 -13.45 5.45 15.55
N LYS A 143 -13.99 4.28 15.88
CA LYS A 143 -13.31 3.22 16.64
C LYS A 143 -13.63 1.85 16.08
N PHE A 144 -12.61 1.01 15.94
CA PHE A 144 -12.72 -0.37 15.44
C PHE A 144 -11.54 -1.21 15.95
N ASP A 145 -11.58 -2.51 15.76
CA ASP A 145 -10.49 -3.42 16.12
C ASP A 145 -9.56 -3.74 14.95
N GLY A 146 -8.43 -4.39 15.25
CA GLY A 146 -7.48 -4.76 14.21
C GLY A 146 -7.98 -5.86 13.26
N ALA A 147 -9.02 -6.63 13.63
CA ALA A 147 -9.64 -7.57 12.70
C ALA A 147 -10.40 -6.83 11.59
N GLU A 148 -11.07 -5.74 11.92
CA GLU A 148 -11.75 -4.89 10.92
C GLU A 148 -10.76 -4.27 9.95
N LEU A 149 -9.59 -3.80 10.42
CA LEU A 149 -8.52 -3.32 9.53
C LEU A 149 -8.04 -4.44 8.60
N CYS A 150 -7.75 -5.62 9.14
CA CYS A 150 -7.22 -6.74 8.35
C CYS A 150 -8.19 -7.22 7.27
N ARG A 151 -9.50 -7.17 7.51
CA ARG A 151 -10.52 -7.49 6.49
C ARG A 151 -10.54 -6.52 5.30
N ARG A 152 -9.98 -5.30 5.45
CA ARG A 152 -9.89 -4.29 4.39
C ARG A 152 -8.56 -4.33 3.64
N LEU A 153 -7.60 -5.06 4.16
CA LEU A 153 -6.28 -5.20 3.57
C LEU A 153 -6.18 -6.48 2.75
N PRO A 154 -5.61 -6.46 1.56
CA PRO A 154 -5.18 -7.66 0.87
C PRO A 154 -4.17 -8.47 1.68
N ASP A 155 -4.07 -9.75 1.38
CA ASP A 155 -3.02 -10.59 1.94
C ASP A 155 -1.63 -10.02 1.61
N GLY A 156 -0.76 -9.97 2.62
CA GLY A 156 0.55 -9.37 2.46
C GLY A 156 1.18 -8.92 3.78
N GLU A 157 2.34 -8.30 3.65
CA GLU A 157 3.12 -7.76 4.77
C GLU A 157 3.14 -6.23 4.74
N TYR A 158 2.71 -5.63 5.83
CA TYR A 158 2.62 -4.18 6.00
C TYR A 158 3.60 -3.73 7.08
N ARG A 159 4.59 -2.94 6.71
CA ARG A 159 5.53 -2.33 7.66
C ARG A 159 4.87 -1.11 8.29
N LEU A 160 4.77 -1.13 9.63
CA LEU A 160 4.09 -0.10 10.39
C LEU A 160 5.02 0.52 11.42
N PRO A 161 5.11 1.85 11.50
CA PRO A 161 5.80 2.52 12.59
C PRO A 161 5.07 2.26 13.89
N PHE A 162 5.81 2.09 14.97
CA PHE A 162 5.26 1.83 16.28
C PHE A 162 6.06 2.51 17.37
N LEU A 163 5.43 2.66 18.56
CA LEU A 163 6.06 3.16 19.77
C LEU A 163 5.54 2.38 20.97
N PHE A 164 6.40 2.30 22.01
CA PHE A 164 6.02 1.88 23.35
C PHE A 164 6.02 3.07 24.27
N TYR A 165 4.89 3.28 24.94
CA TYR A 165 4.75 4.28 26.00
C TYR A 165 4.77 3.60 27.36
N LYS A 166 5.26 4.33 28.38
CA LYS A 166 5.19 3.91 29.78
C LYS A 166 3.73 3.92 30.25
N GLU A 167 3.34 2.96 31.08
CA GLU A 167 2.04 2.96 31.76
C GLU A 167 1.86 4.17 32.69
N HIS A 168 2.95 4.51 33.40
CA HIS A 168 2.97 5.65 34.32
C HIS A 168 4.06 6.65 33.92
N ILE A 169 3.66 7.92 33.84
CA ILE A 169 4.57 9.04 33.56
C ILE A 169 4.90 9.70 34.88
N SER A 170 6.12 9.50 35.40
CA SER A 170 6.57 10.12 36.64
C SER A 170 7.27 11.46 36.42
N ALA A 171 8.22 11.50 35.48
CA ALA A 171 8.93 12.70 35.06
C ALA A 171 9.64 12.44 33.73
N GLY A 172 9.83 13.46 32.91
CA GLY A 172 10.57 13.38 31.64
C GLY A 172 9.76 12.74 30.52
N SER A 173 10.41 11.90 29.69
CA SER A 173 9.80 11.28 28.51
C SER A 173 8.79 10.19 28.88
N ASN A 174 7.65 10.18 28.22
CA ASN A 174 6.64 9.11 28.28
C ASN A 174 7.03 7.87 27.46
N LEU A 175 8.11 7.95 26.66
CA LEU A 175 8.58 6.81 25.87
C LEU A 175 9.23 5.76 26.77
N SER A 176 8.86 4.51 26.54
CA SER A 176 9.48 3.35 27.19
C SER A 176 10.83 3.05 26.60
N MET A 177 11.75 2.54 27.42
CA MET A 177 13.03 1.99 26.96
C MET A 177 12.85 0.77 26.04
N ALA A 178 11.69 0.12 26.09
CA ALA A 178 11.32 -0.97 25.19
C ALA A 178 11.45 -0.60 23.70
N ASN A 179 11.31 0.70 23.33
CA ASN A 179 11.54 1.14 21.97
C ASN A 179 12.93 0.79 21.40
N ARG A 180 13.93 0.64 22.27
CA ARG A 180 15.28 0.24 21.87
C ARG A 180 15.48 -1.28 21.84
N GLY A 181 14.51 -2.04 22.36
CA GLY A 181 14.56 -3.50 22.47
C GLY A 181 13.97 -4.23 21.26
N PHE A 182 13.48 -3.51 20.26
CA PHE A 182 12.86 -4.08 19.07
C PHE A 182 13.35 -3.38 17.80
N GLU A 183 13.39 -4.14 16.71
CA GLU A 183 13.66 -3.60 15.37
C GLU A 183 12.47 -2.80 14.86
N HIS A 184 12.71 -1.66 14.24
CA HIS A 184 11.71 -0.80 13.62
C HIS A 184 11.80 -0.86 12.09
N PRO A 185 10.67 -0.84 11.37
CA PRO A 185 9.28 -0.92 11.83
C PRO A 185 8.85 -2.35 12.23
N CYS A 186 7.68 -2.50 12.88
CA CYS A 186 7.05 -3.81 13.02
C CYS A 186 6.37 -4.24 11.71
N VAL A 187 6.00 -5.52 11.62
CA VAL A 187 5.31 -6.08 10.46
C VAL A 187 3.93 -6.57 10.88
N LEU A 188 2.89 -6.03 10.24
CA LEU A 188 1.56 -6.62 10.25
C LEU A 188 1.48 -7.57 9.04
N LYS A 189 1.33 -8.87 9.29
CA LYS A 189 1.12 -9.88 8.27
C LYS A 189 -0.37 -10.22 8.21
N VAL A 190 -0.97 -10.07 7.03
CA VAL A 190 -2.39 -10.35 6.78
C VAL A 190 -2.49 -11.57 5.88
N GLU A 191 -3.30 -12.54 6.29
CA GLU A 191 -3.64 -13.74 5.54
C GLU A 191 -5.13 -14.05 5.71
N ASN A 192 -5.86 -14.14 4.62
CA ASN A 192 -7.31 -14.43 4.60
C ASN A 192 -8.12 -13.51 5.54
N GLY A 193 -7.79 -12.21 5.54
CA GLY A 193 -8.45 -11.21 6.39
C GLY A 193 -8.12 -11.28 7.89
N CYS A 194 -7.18 -12.16 8.28
CA CYS A 194 -6.67 -12.26 9.64
C CYS A 194 -5.26 -11.69 9.71
N GLY A 195 -4.95 -10.93 10.75
CA GLY A 195 -3.65 -10.28 10.91
C GLY A 195 -2.87 -10.73 12.14
N MET A 196 -1.54 -10.82 11.99
CA MET A 196 -0.58 -11.01 13.07
C MET A 196 0.41 -9.87 13.07
N VAL A 197 0.63 -9.25 14.24
CA VAL A 197 1.68 -8.25 14.44
C VAL A 197 2.95 -8.93 14.87
N HIS A 198 4.02 -8.72 14.14
CA HIS A 198 5.34 -9.29 14.37
C HIS A 198 6.30 -8.23 14.90
N LEU A 199 6.86 -8.47 16.07
CA LEU A 199 7.87 -7.65 16.72
C LEU A 199 9.18 -8.46 16.79
N LYS A 200 10.28 -7.93 16.26
CA LYS A 200 11.58 -8.59 16.29
C LYS A 200 12.42 -8.03 17.43
N PRO A 201 12.64 -8.80 18.53
CA PRO A 201 13.47 -8.37 19.64
C PRO A 201 14.94 -8.26 19.23
N ILE A 202 15.57 -7.15 19.61
CA ILE A 202 17.00 -6.92 19.47
C ILE A 202 17.64 -6.70 20.85
N SER A 203 18.95 -6.85 20.93
CA SER A 203 19.68 -6.51 22.15
C SER A 203 19.79 -5.00 22.27
N ALA A 204 19.39 -4.46 23.42
CA ALA A 204 19.53 -3.06 23.74
C ALA A 204 20.57 -2.87 24.85
N SER A 205 21.48 -1.93 24.68
CA SER A 205 22.42 -1.52 25.74
C SER A 205 21.90 -0.30 26.50
N ALA A 206 22.08 -0.33 27.81
CA ALA A 206 21.78 0.80 28.68
C ALA A 206 22.79 0.88 29.81
N ARG A 207 23.13 2.09 30.24
CA ARG A 207 23.98 2.28 31.44
C ARG A 207 23.14 2.09 32.72
N SER A 208 23.64 1.27 33.61
CA SER A 208 23.04 1.13 34.95
C SER A 208 23.16 2.45 35.71
N PRO A 209 22.04 3.01 36.21
CA PRO A 209 22.10 4.23 37.03
C PRO A 209 22.84 4.04 38.35
N LEU A 210 22.93 2.81 38.85
CA LEU A 210 23.60 2.48 40.11
C LEU A 210 25.11 2.23 39.97
N THR A 211 25.52 1.59 38.89
CA THR A 211 26.93 1.14 38.73
C THR A 211 27.67 1.83 37.60
N GLY A 212 26.97 2.62 36.76
CA GLY A 212 27.54 3.25 35.57
C GLY A 212 27.98 2.27 34.47
N ARG A 213 27.85 0.95 34.69
CA ARG A 213 28.27 -0.09 33.75
C ARG A 213 27.24 -0.22 32.63
N GLU A 214 27.73 -0.48 31.44
CA GLU A 214 26.89 -0.82 30.28
C GLU A 214 26.33 -2.23 30.45
N MET A 215 25.03 -2.36 30.33
CA MET A 215 24.28 -3.62 30.44
C MET A 215 23.53 -3.87 29.15
N ASN A 216 23.68 -5.08 28.62
CA ASN A 216 22.96 -5.52 27.45
C ASN A 216 21.76 -6.37 27.89
N GLY A 217 20.56 -5.92 27.47
CA GLY A 217 19.30 -6.61 27.75
C GLY A 217 18.60 -7.02 26.47
N ARG A 218 17.81 -8.08 26.54
CA ARG A 218 16.92 -8.52 25.47
C ARG A 218 15.57 -8.90 26.06
N VAL A 219 14.50 -8.56 25.36
CA VAL A 219 13.15 -9.01 25.72
C VAL A 219 13.06 -10.51 25.51
N ARG A 220 12.60 -11.22 26.54
CA ARG A 220 12.47 -12.69 26.56
C ARG A 220 11.03 -13.12 26.50
N ASN A 221 10.18 -12.49 27.30
CA ASN A 221 8.76 -12.79 27.38
C ASN A 221 7.96 -11.56 27.00
N LEU A 222 6.98 -11.78 26.17
CA LEU A 222 5.98 -10.77 25.79
C LEU A 222 4.60 -11.37 25.98
N THR A 223 3.74 -10.68 26.71
CA THR A 223 2.32 -11.01 26.79
C THR A 223 1.49 -9.83 26.32
N VAL A 224 0.34 -10.10 25.71
CA VAL A 224 -0.57 -9.12 25.14
C VAL A 224 -1.92 -9.18 25.82
N GLN A 225 -2.51 -8.04 26.11
CA GLN A 225 -3.84 -7.96 26.68
C GLN A 225 -4.90 -8.38 25.64
N ASP A 226 -5.67 -9.42 25.99
CA ASP A 226 -6.73 -9.98 25.13
C ASP A 226 -7.94 -10.30 26.01
N GLY A 227 -9.03 -9.53 25.84
CA GLY A 227 -10.27 -9.74 26.61
C GLY A 227 -10.14 -9.55 28.13
N GLY A 228 -9.20 -8.70 28.59
CA GLY A 228 -8.94 -8.45 30.02
C GLY A 228 -7.84 -9.33 30.64
N GLU A 229 -7.39 -10.36 29.96
CA GLU A 229 -6.28 -11.24 30.37
C GLU A 229 -5.02 -10.96 29.57
N PHE A 230 -3.85 -11.26 30.14
CA PHE A 230 -2.59 -11.21 29.39
C PHE A 230 -2.24 -12.62 28.88
N ARG A 231 -2.15 -12.74 27.55
CA ARG A 231 -1.81 -14.00 26.87
C ARG A 231 -0.41 -13.92 26.25
N PRO A 232 0.36 -15.02 26.27
CA PRO A 232 1.71 -15.01 25.72
C PRO A 232 1.68 -14.77 24.19
N ALA A 233 2.60 -13.97 23.70
CA ALA A 233 2.89 -13.85 22.27
C ALA A 233 3.53 -15.15 21.77
N GLN A 234 3.30 -15.48 20.52
CA GLN A 234 3.90 -16.64 19.87
C GLN A 234 5.33 -16.33 19.46
N ASP A 235 6.25 -17.27 19.70
CA ASP A 235 7.60 -17.19 19.14
C ASP A 235 7.60 -17.79 17.73
N CYS A 236 7.86 -16.94 16.75
CA CYS A 236 7.93 -17.30 15.35
C CYS A 236 9.38 -17.20 14.83
N GLY A 237 10.28 -18.02 15.40
CA GLY A 237 11.68 -18.07 14.96
C GLY A 237 12.49 -16.82 15.32
N GLY A 238 12.32 -16.34 16.55
CA GLY A 238 13.03 -15.15 17.07
C GLY A 238 12.28 -13.83 16.83
N THR A 239 11.05 -13.90 16.35
CA THR A 239 10.09 -12.81 16.24
C THR A 239 8.89 -13.12 17.16
N LEU A 240 8.48 -12.17 17.97
CA LEU A 240 7.32 -12.31 18.85
C LEU A 240 6.08 -11.81 18.11
N ALA A 241 5.07 -12.66 18.00
CA ALA A 241 3.85 -12.35 17.24
C ALA A 241 2.58 -12.44 18.09
N PHE A 242 1.63 -11.56 17.81
CA PHE A 242 0.32 -11.59 18.44
C PHE A 242 -0.79 -11.17 17.45
N PRO A 243 -2.05 -11.62 17.66
CA PRO A 243 -3.15 -11.34 16.74
C PRO A 243 -3.45 -9.85 16.66
N ALA A 244 -3.58 -9.32 15.45
CA ALA A 244 -3.92 -7.91 15.24
C ALA A 244 -5.29 -7.52 15.82
N ARG A 245 -6.23 -8.47 15.97
CA ARG A 245 -7.58 -8.25 16.53
C ARG A 245 -7.60 -7.66 17.94
N VAL A 246 -6.50 -7.82 18.69
CA VAL A 246 -6.39 -7.23 20.06
C VAL A 246 -6.11 -5.73 20.05
N LEU A 247 -5.68 -5.19 18.90
CA LEU A 247 -5.48 -3.75 18.73
C LEU A 247 -6.83 -3.03 18.69
N SER A 248 -6.95 -1.98 19.48
CA SER A 248 -8.06 -1.01 19.37
C SER A 248 -7.58 0.17 18.56
N PHE A 249 -8.23 0.41 17.42
CA PHE A 249 -7.93 1.54 16.55
C PHE A 249 -8.85 2.72 16.81
N LEU A 250 -8.26 3.91 16.76
CA LEU A 250 -8.95 5.19 16.65
C LEU A 250 -8.64 5.79 15.29
N ASN A 251 -9.68 6.25 14.62
CA ASN A 251 -9.55 7.00 13.39
C ASN A 251 -9.40 8.49 13.74
N LEU A 252 -8.23 9.03 13.44
CA LEU A 252 -7.88 10.42 13.71
C LEU A 252 -7.80 11.18 12.39
N GLY A 253 -8.48 12.30 12.29
CA GLY A 253 -8.52 13.09 11.07
C GLY A 253 -9.39 12.50 9.96
N TYR A 254 -9.29 13.06 8.77
CA TYR A 254 -10.01 12.65 7.57
C TYR A 254 -9.23 13.05 6.31
N GLY A 255 -9.58 12.44 5.18
CA GLY A 255 -8.90 12.71 3.91
C GLY A 255 -7.43 12.27 3.97
N MET A 256 -6.54 13.06 3.40
CA MET A 256 -5.10 12.79 3.37
C MET A 256 -4.45 12.79 4.76
N GLU A 257 -5.00 13.55 5.70
CA GLU A 257 -4.51 13.66 7.09
C GLU A 257 -5.05 12.54 7.99
N GLN A 258 -5.79 11.59 7.44
CA GLN A 258 -6.34 10.47 8.20
C GLN A 258 -5.23 9.54 8.69
N ILE A 259 -5.21 9.32 10.00
CA ILE A 259 -4.31 8.39 10.68
C ILE A 259 -5.15 7.36 11.43
N LEU A 260 -4.87 6.08 11.21
CA LEU A 260 -5.43 5.02 12.03
C LEU A 260 -4.42 4.69 13.14
N HIS A 261 -4.75 5.08 14.36
CA HIS A 261 -3.91 4.87 15.54
C HIS A 261 -4.37 3.63 16.30
N GLY A 262 -3.61 2.55 16.22
CA GLY A 262 -3.88 1.30 16.94
C GLY A 262 -3.11 1.22 18.25
N SER A 263 -3.72 0.66 19.30
CA SER A 263 -3.07 0.50 20.60
C SER A 263 -3.51 -0.78 21.33
N VAL A 264 -2.59 -1.32 22.14
CA VAL A 264 -2.85 -2.44 23.07
C VAL A 264 -1.84 -2.42 24.21
N CYS A 265 -2.23 -2.86 25.40
CA CYS A 265 -1.30 -3.05 26.52
C CYS A 265 -0.52 -4.33 26.35
N LEU A 266 0.80 -4.24 26.53
CA LEU A 266 1.72 -5.37 26.54
C LEU A 266 2.44 -5.42 27.87
N ARG A 267 2.74 -6.64 28.32
CA ARG A 267 3.70 -6.87 29.41
C ARG A 267 4.92 -7.56 28.87
N MET A 268 6.07 -7.14 29.32
CA MET A 268 7.33 -7.70 28.86
C MET A 268 8.32 -7.87 30.02
N GLN A 269 9.12 -8.92 29.91
CA GLN A 269 10.23 -9.18 30.78
C GLN A 269 11.52 -9.19 29.97
N ALA A 270 12.48 -8.39 30.40
CA ALA A 270 13.81 -8.35 29.79
C ALA A 270 14.80 -9.09 30.67
N SER A 271 15.78 -9.75 30.05
CA SER A 271 16.95 -10.31 30.76
C SER A 271 18.16 -9.45 30.49
N VAL A 272 18.96 -9.22 31.54
CA VAL A 272 20.24 -8.52 31.48
C VAL A 272 21.31 -9.51 32.06
N GLY A 273 22.06 -10.14 31.17
CA GLY A 273 22.92 -11.26 31.54
C GLY A 273 22.10 -12.40 32.15
N THR A 274 22.46 -12.85 33.35
CA THR A 274 21.74 -13.89 34.12
C THR A 274 20.56 -13.34 34.94
N ASN A 275 20.43 -12.02 35.06
CA ASN A 275 19.39 -11.39 35.86
C ASN A 275 18.14 -11.11 35.02
N HIS A 276 16.98 -11.43 35.59
CA HIS A 276 15.69 -11.05 35.02
C HIS A 276 15.26 -9.69 35.60
N MET A 277 14.88 -8.76 34.70
CA MET A 277 14.29 -7.50 35.13
C MET A 277 12.81 -7.74 35.53
N PRO A 278 12.27 -6.94 36.46
CA PRO A 278 10.85 -7.00 36.76
C PRO A 278 10.01 -6.88 35.50
N GLU A 279 8.85 -7.54 35.50
CA GLU A 279 7.88 -7.38 34.42
C GLU A 279 7.40 -5.93 34.36
N SER A 280 7.31 -5.38 33.16
CA SER A 280 6.85 -4.02 32.91
C SER A 280 5.68 -3.99 31.94
N THR A 281 4.66 -3.22 32.28
CA THR A 281 3.53 -2.93 31.39
C THR A 281 3.84 -1.71 30.54
N VAL A 282 3.51 -1.78 29.28
CA VAL A 282 3.67 -0.68 28.32
C VAL A 282 2.45 -0.59 27.43
N LEU A 283 2.14 0.62 26.95
CA LEU A 283 1.19 0.81 25.88
C LEU A 283 1.92 0.73 24.54
N PHE A 284 1.65 -0.31 23.78
CA PHE A 284 2.10 -0.43 22.41
C PHE A 284 1.17 0.33 21.49
N THR A 285 1.71 1.13 20.59
CA THR A 285 0.93 1.89 19.59
C THR A 285 1.52 1.70 18.21
N ILE A 286 0.65 1.58 17.20
CA ILE A 286 1.02 1.56 15.78
C ILE A 286 0.26 2.62 15.03
N LEU A 287 0.85 3.10 13.93
CA LEU A 287 0.23 4.05 13.00
C LEU A 287 0.08 3.39 11.62
N PHE A 288 -1.12 3.54 11.07
CA PHE A 288 -1.44 3.03 9.75
C PHE A 288 -1.93 4.18 8.86
#